data_ae4b00522f8ec2933a8d43afae906208
#
_entry.id   ae4b00522f8ec2933a8d43afae906208
#
_cell.length_a   1.000
_cell.length_b   1.000
_cell.length_c   1.000
_cell.angle_alpha   90.00
_cell.angle_beta   90.00
_cell.angle_gamma   90.00
#
_symmetry.space_group_name_H-M   'P 1'
#
loop_
_entity.id
_entity.type
_entity.pdbx_description
1 polymer ?
#
loop_
_entity_poly.entity_id
_entity_poly.type
_entity_poly.pdbx_seq_one_letter_code
_entity_poly.pdbx_strand_id
1 'polypeptide(L)'
;SQAKIQMGYELSAMQEKYIKINNLQVSEKLSNFVNDELLKNTNVSSENFWSGLEKTLDELAPKNKELIKFREDLQKKIDDWHIKNKGKEFNLDEYKKFLLEIGYLKNEGPDFKIETENVDEEIASIAGPQLVVPVMNARYALNAANARWMSLYDSLYGTDVIEQSEDSVSERYDPLRGEMVIKYGRDFLDKYFPLAGLSWNKITSFAVKYGKLKVLKGADIFDLEDENKFVGHRGESDNPSAIILKNNNLHIEILKDSRAFAAQQDHAGISDIILESAVSTICDNEDSVAAVDSEDKIICYRNWLGLMKGDLKSKFEKEGKLFERKLNPHRSYISKDGKGLKLHGRSLLLVRNVGHLMTNPSILLSDGSEIPEGIMDAFITTAAALHDIKNKNNSRTGSVYIVK
;
A
#
# COMPACT_ATOMS: atom_id res chain seq x y z
N SER A 1 -27.30 -21.57 -6.96
CA SER A 1 -27.02 -22.41 -8.12
C SER A 1 -26.53 -21.54 -9.28
N GLN A 2 -25.66 -22.10 -10.11
CA GLN A 2 -25.07 -21.41 -11.28
C GLN A 2 -26.10 -20.73 -12.19
N ALA A 3 -27.30 -21.32 -12.35
CA ALA A 3 -28.37 -20.73 -13.13
C ALA A 3 -28.93 -19.39 -12.55
N LYS A 4 -28.97 -19.24 -11.25
CA LYS A 4 -29.38 -17.97 -10.62
C LYS A 4 -28.31 -16.88 -10.74
N ILE A 5 -27.05 -17.28 -10.73
CA ILE A 5 -25.91 -16.39 -10.94
C ILE A 5 -25.90 -15.93 -12.40
N GLN A 6 -26.08 -16.84 -13.35
CA GLN A 6 -26.11 -16.52 -14.77
C GLN A 6 -27.32 -15.65 -15.14
N MET A 7 -28.50 -15.91 -14.57
CA MET A 7 -29.69 -15.07 -14.76
C MET A 7 -29.54 -13.67 -14.11
N GLY A 8 -28.82 -13.56 -12.99
CA GLY A 8 -28.44 -12.28 -12.39
C GLY A 8 -27.47 -11.48 -13.27
N TYR A 9 -26.54 -12.14 -13.92
CA TYR A 9 -25.61 -11.54 -14.89
C TYR A 9 -26.33 -11.01 -16.14
N GLU A 10 -27.24 -11.80 -16.69
CA GLU A 10 -28.02 -11.38 -17.87
C GLU A 10 -28.98 -10.23 -17.57
N LEU A 11 -29.59 -10.20 -16.38
CA LEU A 11 -30.44 -9.11 -15.93
C LEU A 11 -29.67 -7.82 -15.64
N SER A 12 -28.46 -7.91 -15.10
CA SER A 12 -27.56 -6.77 -14.87
C SER A 12 -27.06 -6.16 -16.20
N ALA A 13 -26.65 -6.99 -17.14
CA ALA A 13 -26.24 -6.56 -18.49
C ALA A 13 -27.41 -5.94 -19.29
N MET A 14 -28.66 -6.40 -19.10
CA MET A 14 -29.85 -5.85 -19.73
C MET A 14 -30.27 -4.47 -19.20
N GLN A 15 -29.75 -4.03 -18.01
CA GLN A 15 -30.04 -2.72 -17.42
C GLN A 15 -28.97 -1.67 -17.68
N GLU A 16 -27.82 -2.06 -18.28
CA GLU A 16 -26.73 -1.13 -18.58
C GLU A 16 -27.10 -0.26 -19.78
N LYS A 17 -27.07 1.04 -19.59
CA LYS A 17 -27.24 1.99 -20.69
C LYS A 17 -25.88 2.35 -21.25
N TYR A 18 -25.69 2.08 -22.54
CA TYR A 18 -24.50 2.46 -23.27
C TYR A 18 -24.72 3.71 -24.10
N ILE A 19 -23.68 4.53 -24.18
CA ILE A 19 -23.59 5.66 -25.11
C ILE A 19 -22.48 5.39 -26.10
N LYS A 20 -22.66 5.85 -27.33
CA LYS A 20 -21.65 5.72 -28.37
C LYS A 20 -20.63 6.85 -28.23
N ILE A 21 -19.37 6.50 -28.07
CA ILE A 21 -18.22 7.43 -28.10
C ILE A 21 -17.27 6.92 -29.18
N ASN A 22 -17.17 7.64 -30.28
CA ASN A 22 -16.51 7.18 -31.52
C ASN A 22 -17.07 5.80 -31.91
N ASN A 23 -16.25 4.76 -31.99
CA ASN A 23 -16.70 3.38 -32.29
C ASN A 23 -16.90 2.50 -31.04
N LEU A 24 -16.75 3.07 -29.86
CA LEU A 24 -16.93 2.37 -28.59
C LEU A 24 -18.37 2.54 -28.08
N GLN A 25 -18.86 1.54 -27.38
CA GLN A 25 -20.06 1.66 -26.57
C GLN A 25 -19.64 1.69 -25.10
N VAL A 26 -19.81 2.82 -24.46
CA VAL A 26 -19.36 3.06 -23.08
C VAL A 26 -20.57 3.12 -22.16
N SER A 27 -20.50 2.44 -21.02
CA SER A 27 -21.49 2.62 -19.97
C SER A 27 -21.67 4.10 -19.68
N GLU A 28 -22.91 4.59 -19.69
CA GLU A 28 -23.22 5.99 -19.41
C GLU A 28 -22.67 6.42 -18.03
N LYS A 29 -22.83 5.56 -17.03
CA LYS A 29 -22.29 5.80 -15.67
C LYS A 29 -20.79 5.97 -15.69
N LEU A 30 -20.07 5.10 -16.39
CA LEU A 30 -18.62 5.19 -16.53
C LEU A 30 -18.20 6.46 -17.30
N SER A 31 -18.88 6.79 -18.39
CA SER A 31 -18.60 8.01 -19.14
C SER A 31 -18.77 9.26 -18.28
N ASN A 32 -19.85 9.33 -17.49
CA ASN A 32 -20.08 10.44 -16.57
C ASN A 32 -18.98 10.53 -15.50
N PHE A 33 -18.58 9.42 -14.92
CA PHE A 33 -17.46 9.39 -13.97
C PHE A 33 -16.16 9.91 -14.58
N VAL A 34 -15.80 9.43 -15.76
CA VAL A 34 -14.58 9.85 -16.47
C VAL A 34 -14.62 11.34 -16.78
N ASN A 35 -15.70 11.81 -17.38
CA ASN A 35 -15.78 13.19 -17.84
C ASN A 35 -15.96 14.20 -16.71
N ASP A 36 -16.75 13.88 -15.69
CA ASP A 36 -17.17 14.82 -14.65
C ASP A 36 -16.29 14.75 -13.38
N GLU A 37 -15.67 13.61 -13.09
CA GLU A 37 -14.87 13.39 -11.89
C GLU A 37 -13.39 13.14 -12.21
N LEU A 38 -13.07 12.13 -13.00
CA LEU A 38 -11.70 11.68 -13.26
C LEU A 38 -10.84 12.75 -13.94
N LEU A 39 -11.33 13.32 -15.04
CA LEU A 39 -10.58 14.27 -15.87
C LEU A 39 -10.70 15.71 -15.40
N LYS A 40 -11.60 15.98 -14.45
CA LYS A 40 -11.79 17.33 -13.90
C LYS A 40 -10.49 17.83 -13.26
N ASN A 41 -10.10 19.05 -13.61
CA ASN A 41 -8.85 19.69 -13.14
C ASN A 41 -7.57 18.97 -13.59
N THR A 42 -7.64 18.15 -14.63
CA THR A 42 -6.47 17.63 -15.34
C THR A 42 -6.29 18.38 -16.67
N ASN A 43 -5.12 18.20 -17.30
CA ASN A 43 -4.85 18.75 -18.64
C ASN A 43 -5.32 17.81 -19.76
N VAL A 44 -6.04 16.75 -19.43
CA VAL A 44 -6.54 15.78 -20.40
C VAL A 44 -8.00 16.10 -20.72
N SER A 45 -8.28 16.40 -21.98
CA SER A 45 -9.66 16.58 -22.44
C SER A 45 -10.39 15.24 -22.56
N SER A 46 -11.71 15.26 -22.44
CA SER A 46 -12.55 14.09 -22.68
C SER A 46 -12.31 13.51 -24.09
N GLU A 47 -12.24 14.35 -25.10
CA GLU A 47 -11.97 13.94 -26.49
C GLU A 47 -10.64 13.18 -26.60
N ASN A 48 -9.57 13.73 -26.06
CA ASN A 48 -8.24 13.11 -26.11
C ASN A 48 -8.20 11.79 -25.32
N PHE A 49 -8.87 11.71 -24.18
CA PHE A 49 -8.94 10.50 -23.38
C PHE A 49 -9.60 9.35 -24.19
N TRP A 50 -10.80 9.61 -24.71
CA TRP A 50 -11.55 8.57 -25.43
C TRP A 50 -10.93 8.19 -26.77
N SER A 51 -10.40 9.15 -27.51
CA SER A 51 -9.68 8.88 -28.75
C SER A 51 -8.39 8.10 -28.53
N GLY A 52 -7.65 8.45 -27.46
CA GLY A 52 -6.44 7.74 -27.09
C GLY A 52 -6.71 6.31 -26.64
N LEU A 53 -7.77 6.09 -25.85
CA LEU A 53 -8.21 4.76 -25.47
C LEU A 53 -8.59 3.92 -26.69
N GLU A 54 -9.40 4.43 -27.57
CA GLU A 54 -9.83 3.71 -28.78
C GLU A 54 -8.65 3.33 -29.65
N LYS A 55 -7.74 4.26 -29.92
CA LYS A 55 -6.52 4.01 -30.69
C LYS A 55 -5.67 2.90 -30.05
N THR A 56 -5.52 2.93 -28.76
CA THR A 56 -4.78 1.90 -28.01
C THR A 56 -5.48 0.54 -28.10
N LEU A 57 -6.81 0.52 -28.01
CA LEU A 57 -7.59 -0.72 -28.13
C LEU A 57 -7.50 -1.30 -29.54
N ASP A 58 -7.54 -0.48 -30.59
CA ASP A 58 -7.38 -0.95 -31.97
C ASP A 58 -6.04 -1.65 -32.20
N GLU A 59 -4.99 -1.20 -31.51
CA GLU A 59 -3.64 -1.75 -31.60
C GLU A 59 -3.45 -2.95 -30.66
N LEU A 60 -3.83 -2.84 -29.39
CA LEU A 60 -3.46 -3.79 -28.35
C LEU A 60 -4.51 -4.86 -28.06
N ALA A 61 -5.80 -4.61 -28.31
CA ALA A 61 -6.83 -5.64 -28.05
C ALA A 61 -6.67 -6.88 -28.94
N PRO A 62 -6.40 -6.75 -30.26
CA PRO A 62 -6.10 -7.92 -31.10
C PRO A 62 -4.84 -8.66 -30.66
N LYS A 63 -3.79 -7.93 -30.28
CA LYS A 63 -2.53 -8.51 -29.79
C LYS A 63 -2.73 -9.27 -28.48
N ASN A 64 -3.51 -8.71 -27.55
CA ASN A 64 -3.86 -9.39 -26.31
C ASN A 64 -4.59 -10.70 -26.57
N LYS A 65 -5.56 -10.70 -27.49
CA LYS A 65 -6.31 -11.89 -27.88
C LYS A 65 -5.41 -12.96 -28.50
N GLU A 66 -4.47 -12.57 -29.34
CA GLU A 66 -3.47 -13.45 -29.94
C GLU A 66 -2.57 -14.09 -28.86
N LEU A 67 -2.11 -13.30 -27.88
CA LEU A 67 -1.28 -13.78 -26.79
C LEU A 67 -2.03 -14.73 -25.83
N ILE A 68 -3.32 -14.51 -25.61
CA ILE A 68 -4.16 -15.45 -24.84
C ILE A 68 -4.26 -16.79 -25.57
N LYS A 69 -4.48 -16.77 -26.88
CA LYS A 69 -4.49 -17.98 -27.70
C LYS A 69 -3.14 -18.71 -27.65
N PHE A 70 -2.04 -17.98 -27.75
CA PHE A 70 -0.69 -18.54 -27.63
C PHE A 70 -0.49 -19.23 -26.27
N ARG A 71 -0.97 -18.61 -25.18
CA ARG A 71 -0.96 -19.22 -23.84
C ARG A 71 -1.75 -20.52 -23.80
N GLU A 72 -2.96 -20.54 -24.39
CA GLU A 72 -3.80 -21.75 -24.46
C GLU A 72 -3.13 -22.86 -25.25
N ASP A 73 -2.49 -22.53 -26.38
CA ASP A 73 -1.77 -23.49 -27.22
C ASP A 73 -0.56 -24.08 -26.47
N LEU A 74 0.19 -23.25 -25.69
CA LEU A 74 1.25 -23.74 -24.81
C LEU A 74 0.73 -24.67 -23.72
N GLN A 75 -0.39 -24.30 -23.08
CA GLN A 75 -1.03 -25.13 -22.04
C GLN A 75 -1.40 -26.50 -22.61
N LYS A 76 -1.99 -26.52 -23.79
CA LYS A 76 -2.36 -27.78 -24.46
C LYS A 76 -1.13 -28.66 -24.73
N LYS A 77 -0.05 -28.09 -25.23
CA LYS A 77 1.20 -28.84 -25.48
C LYS A 77 1.77 -29.44 -24.21
N ILE A 78 1.74 -28.69 -23.10
CA ILE A 78 2.23 -29.16 -21.79
C ILE A 78 1.32 -30.28 -21.27
N ASP A 79 -0.01 -30.12 -21.34
CA ASP A 79 -0.96 -31.14 -20.93
C ASP A 79 -0.80 -32.43 -21.73
N ASP A 80 -0.67 -32.35 -23.06
CA ASP A 80 -0.43 -33.49 -23.95
C ASP A 80 0.87 -34.21 -23.58
N TRP A 81 1.94 -33.48 -23.23
CA TRP A 81 3.19 -34.07 -22.78
C TRP A 81 3.00 -34.87 -21.48
N HIS A 82 2.31 -34.31 -20.49
CA HIS A 82 2.03 -35.01 -19.23
C HIS A 82 1.14 -36.24 -19.43
N ILE A 83 0.14 -36.17 -20.30
CA ILE A 83 -0.71 -37.32 -20.64
C ILE A 83 0.13 -38.44 -21.28
N LYS A 84 0.98 -38.10 -22.25
CA LYS A 84 1.85 -39.06 -22.96
C LYS A 84 2.87 -39.72 -22.05
N ASN A 85 3.34 -39.02 -21.04
CA ASN A 85 4.37 -39.48 -20.09
C ASN A 85 3.77 -40.01 -18.77
N LYS A 86 2.46 -40.14 -18.67
CA LYS A 86 1.79 -40.67 -17.48
C LYS A 86 2.26 -42.10 -17.16
N GLY A 87 2.66 -42.33 -15.91
CA GLY A 87 3.16 -43.65 -15.47
C GLY A 87 4.63 -43.91 -15.79
N LYS A 88 5.34 -43.01 -16.45
CA LYS A 88 6.79 -43.10 -16.66
C LYS A 88 7.51 -42.37 -15.55
N GLU A 89 8.76 -42.75 -15.30
CA GLU A 89 9.64 -42.02 -14.40
C GLU A 89 9.86 -40.60 -14.91
N PHE A 90 9.76 -39.59 -14.03
CA PHE A 90 9.92 -38.19 -14.40
C PHE A 90 11.40 -37.86 -14.60
N ASN A 91 11.76 -37.40 -15.80
CA ASN A 91 13.07 -36.91 -16.14
C ASN A 91 13.04 -35.39 -16.32
N LEU A 92 13.66 -34.67 -15.38
CA LEU A 92 13.67 -33.20 -15.37
C LEU A 92 14.37 -32.60 -16.58
N ASP A 93 15.47 -33.20 -17.05
CA ASP A 93 16.26 -32.68 -18.18
C ASP A 93 15.49 -32.81 -19.50
N GLU A 94 14.83 -33.94 -19.71
CA GLU A 94 13.93 -34.11 -20.86
C GLU A 94 12.75 -33.13 -20.82
N TYR A 95 12.19 -32.90 -19.65
CA TYR A 95 11.09 -31.93 -19.49
C TYR A 95 11.53 -30.50 -19.78
N LYS A 96 12.68 -30.08 -19.24
CA LYS A 96 13.28 -28.78 -19.55
C LYS A 96 13.55 -28.58 -21.03
N LYS A 97 14.08 -29.60 -21.68
CA LYS A 97 14.34 -29.59 -23.12
C LYS A 97 13.04 -29.38 -23.90
N PHE A 98 11.99 -30.13 -23.55
CA PHE A 98 10.67 -29.95 -24.14
C PHE A 98 10.12 -28.53 -23.96
N LEU A 99 10.21 -27.97 -22.73
CA LEU A 99 9.72 -26.62 -22.45
C LEU A 99 10.49 -25.53 -23.24
N LEU A 100 11.79 -25.75 -23.48
CA LEU A 100 12.59 -24.88 -24.35
C LEU A 100 12.17 -25.01 -25.82
N GLU A 101 11.95 -26.23 -26.31
CA GLU A 101 11.52 -26.50 -27.69
C GLU A 101 10.19 -25.85 -28.04
N ILE A 102 9.22 -25.87 -27.12
CA ILE A 102 7.90 -25.24 -27.35
C ILE A 102 7.90 -23.73 -27.10
N GLY A 103 9.01 -23.18 -26.59
CA GLY A 103 9.13 -21.75 -26.29
C GLY A 103 8.50 -21.30 -24.97
N TYR A 104 8.15 -22.22 -24.08
CA TYR A 104 7.68 -21.90 -22.74
C TYR A 104 8.84 -21.39 -21.87
N LEU A 105 9.96 -22.12 -21.84
CA LEU A 105 11.21 -21.60 -21.29
C LEU A 105 11.99 -20.84 -22.37
N LYS A 106 12.63 -19.79 -21.95
CA LYS A 106 13.56 -18.99 -22.76
C LYS A 106 14.95 -19.07 -22.18
N ASN A 107 15.97 -18.98 -23.03
CA ASN A 107 17.33 -18.81 -22.58
C ASN A 107 17.48 -17.46 -21.88
N GLU A 108 18.38 -17.42 -20.91
CA GLU A 108 18.73 -16.17 -20.23
C GLU A 108 19.29 -15.17 -21.25
N GLY A 109 18.79 -13.95 -21.19
CA GLY A 109 19.27 -12.86 -22.05
C GLY A 109 20.59 -12.26 -21.56
N PRO A 110 21.12 -11.25 -22.26
CA PRO A 110 22.30 -10.53 -21.81
C PRO A 110 22.02 -9.75 -20.52
N ASP A 111 23.07 -9.48 -19.76
CA ASP A 111 23.00 -8.63 -18.57
C ASP A 111 22.43 -7.25 -18.93
N PHE A 112 21.62 -6.72 -18.03
CA PHE A 112 21.03 -5.40 -18.19
C PHE A 112 21.02 -4.65 -16.85
N LYS A 113 20.82 -3.33 -16.90
CA LYS A 113 20.62 -2.48 -15.74
C LYS A 113 19.24 -1.85 -15.79
N ILE A 114 18.65 -1.65 -14.62
CA ILE A 114 17.42 -0.88 -14.51
C ILE A 114 17.78 0.60 -14.65
N GLU A 115 17.15 1.28 -15.61
CA GLU A 115 17.42 2.68 -15.96
C GLU A 115 16.22 3.60 -15.66
N THR A 116 15.36 3.19 -14.70
CA THR A 116 14.23 4.00 -14.29
C THR A 116 14.68 5.22 -13.48
N GLU A 117 14.01 6.33 -13.71
CA GLU A 117 14.25 7.60 -13.01
C GLU A 117 13.01 7.98 -12.16
N ASN A 118 13.17 8.95 -11.28
CA ASN A 118 12.08 9.50 -10.46
C ASN A 118 11.37 8.44 -9.61
N VAL A 119 12.14 7.51 -9.06
CA VAL A 119 11.63 6.45 -8.18
C VAL A 119 11.70 6.92 -6.74
N ASP A 120 10.56 6.86 -6.03
CA ASP A 120 10.50 7.20 -4.61
C ASP A 120 11.31 6.24 -3.76
N GLU A 121 11.82 6.70 -2.62
CA GLU A 121 12.67 5.92 -1.72
C GLU A 121 11.98 4.65 -1.21
N GLU A 122 10.67 4.70 -1.02
CA GLU A 122 9.84 3.58 -0.58
C GLU A 122 9.90 2.39 -1.55
N ILE A 123 10.22 2.65 -2.81
CA ILE A 123 10.41 1.62 -3.84
C ILE A 123 11.89 1.31 -4.04
N ALA A 124 12.74 2.34 -4.06
CA ALA A 124 14.13 2.21 -4.49
C ALA A 124 15.08 1.74 -3.40
N SER A 125 14.90 2.14 -2.13
CA SER A 125 15.92 2.00 -1.10
C SER A 125 15.41 1.62 0.29
N ILE A 126 14.14 1.75 0.58
CA ILE A 126 13.58 1.38 1.89
C ILE A 126 13.04 -0.04 1.84
N ALA A 127 13.74 -0.96 2.51
CA ALA A 127 13.28 -2.34 2.67
C ALA A 127 12.33 -2.44 3.88
N GLY A 128 11.07 -2.08 3.67
CA GLY A 128 10.02 -2.10 4.69
C GLY A 128 8.83 -2.99 4.33
N PRO A 129 7.91 -3.21 5.27
CA PRO A 129 6.69 -3.98 5.00
C PRO A 129 5.81 -3.33 3.92
N GLN A 130 5.16 -4.16 3.13
CA GLN A 130 4.20 -3.76 2.10
C GLN A 130 2.86 -4.43 2.37
N LEU A 131 1.79 -3.67 2.27
CA LEU A 131 0.42 -4.16 2.37
C LEU A 131 -0.23 -4.30 0.99
N VAL A 132 -1.22 -5.17 0.90
CA VAL A 132 -2.16 -5.25 -0.22
C VAL A 132 -3.57 -5.06 0.34
N VAL A 133 -4.36 -4.20 -0.27
CA VAL A 133 -5.70 -3.87 0.19
C VAL A 133 -6.67 -3.79 -0.99
N PRO A 134 -7.91 -4.32 -0.86
CA PRO A 134 -8.91 -4.14 -1.90
C PRO A 134 -9.32 -2.67 -2.02
N VAL A 135 -9.07 -2.05 -3.16
CA VAL A 135 -9.40 -0.63 -3.38
C VAL A 135 -10.91 -0.37 -3.39
N MET A 136 -11.70 -1.40 -3.62
CA MET A 136 -13.16 -1.30 -3.57
C MET A 136 -13.69 -0.91 -2.18
N ASN A 137 -12.95 -1.21 -1.12
CA ASN A 137 -13.30 -0.87 0.24
C ASN A 137 -12.52 0.38 0.69
N ALA A 138 -13.18 1.54 0.66
CA ALA A 138 -12.57 2.83 1.01
C ALA A 138 -11.99 2.85 2.44
N ARG A 139 -12.70 2.27 3.40
CA ARG A 139 -12.26 2.22 4.80
C ARG A 139 -10.98 1.39 4.95
N TYR A 140 -10.92 0.23 4.30
CA TYR A 140 -9.73 -0.63 4.34
C TYR A 140 -8.54 0.02 3.64
N ALA A 141 -8.78 0.68 2.51
CA ALA A 141 -7.72 1.41 1.79
C ALA A 141 -7.13 2.54 2.65
N LEU A 142 -8.00 3.31 3.34
CA LEU A 142 -7.56 4.37 4.26
C LEU A 142 -6.82 3.82 5.47
N ASN A 143 -7.29 2.72 6.06
CA ASN A 143 -6.60 2.06 7.17
C ASN A 143 -5.20 1.58 6.76
N ALA A 144 -5.06 0.98 5.58
CA ALA A 144 -3.77 0.53 5.06
C ALA A 144 -2.82 1.70 4.78
N ALA A 145 -3.32 2.78 4.16
CA ALA A 145 -2.53 3.99 3.92
C ALA A 145 -2.01 4.60 5.23
N ASN A 146 -2.85 4.64 6.25
CA ASN A 146 -2.51 5.20 7.57
C ASN A 146 -1.64 4.26 8.42
N ALA A 147 -1.50 3.00 8.05
CA ALA A 147 -0.66 2.02 8.75
C ALA A 147 0.85 2.23 8.53
N ARG A 148 1.26 3.31 7.89
CA ARG A 148 2.69 3.69 7.82
C ARG A 148 3.29 3.85 9.21
N TRP A 149 2.55 4.41 10.15
CA TRP A 149 2.99 4.65 11.52
C TRP A 149 2.08 3.92 12.50
N MET A 150 2.63 2.92 13.17
CA MET A 150 1.88 2.03 14.05
C MET A 150 2.49 1.96 15.44
N SER A 151 1.63 1.91 16.45
CA SER A 151 2.04 1.74 17.85
C SER A 151 2.60 0.34 18.10
N LEU A 152 3.84 0.27 18.56
CA LEU A 152 4.43 -0.98 19.05
C LEU A 152 3.72 -1.45 20.31
N TYR A 153 3.43 -0.55 21.24
CA TYR A 153 2.81 -0.89 22.53
C TYR A 153 1.40 -1.48 22.34
N ASP A 154 0.58 -0.87 21.50
CA ASP A 154 -0.74 -1.40 21.19
C ASP A 154 -0.67 -2.77 20.50
N SER A 155 0.29 -2.95 19.60
CA SER A 155 0.52 -4.22 18.91
C SER A 155 0.94 -5.33 19.86
N LEU A 156 1.79 -5.02 20.83
CA LEU A 156 2.23 -5.98 21.85
C LEU A 156 1.13 -6.29 22.86
N TYR A 157 0.41 -5.28 23.30
CA TYR A 157 -0.65 -5.43 24.28
C TYR A 157 -1.86 -6.21 23.72
N GLY A 158 -2.21 -5.98 22.45
CA GLY A 158 -3.40 -6.53 21.79
C GLY A 158 -3.19 -7.87 21.08
N THR A 159 -1.99 -8.44 21.06
CA THR A 159 -1.68 -9.70 20.38
C THR A 159 -1.07 -10.74 21.33
N ASP A 160 -0.78 -11.92 20.82
CA ASP A 160 -0.17 -13.03 21.58
C ASP A 160 1.37 -13.05 21.52
N VAL A 161 2.01 -12.00 21.03
CA VAL A 161 3.48 -11.84 21.09
C VAL A 161 3.97 -11.91 22.53
N ILE A 162 3.23 -11.29 23.44
CA ILE A 162 3.36 -11.46 24.87
C ILE A 162 2.21 -12.38 25.30
N GLU A 163 2.54 -13.57 25.81
CA GLU A 163 1.54 -14.54 26.24
C GLU A 163 0.58 -13.94 27.27
N GLN A 164 -0.72 -14.20 27.08
CA GLN A 164 -1.74 -13.83 28.05
C GLN A 164 -1.88 -14.94 29.07
N SER A 165 -1.92 -14.59 30.38
CA SER A 165 -2.31 -15.53 31.41
C SER A 165 -3.81 -15.85 31.31
N GLU A 166 -4.23 -17.07 31.60
CA GLU A 166 -5.64 -17.50 31.58
C GLU A 166 -6.55 -16.63 32.50
N ASP A 167 -5.95 -15.98 33.49
CA ASP A 167 -6.64 -15.09 34.45
C ASP A 167 -6.79 -13.64 33.98
N SER A 168 -6.28 -13.28 32.81
CA SER A 168 -6.18 -11.87 32.37
C SER A 168 -7.31 -11.40 31.46
N VAL A 169 -8.49 -11.99 31.48
CA VAL A 169 -9.68 -11.54 30.76
C VAL A 169 -10.32 -10.36 31.50
N SER A 170 -9.64 -9.25 31.57
CA SER A 170 -10.18 -8.00 32.10
C SER A 170 -10.35 -7.01 30.94
N GLU A 171 -11.53 -6.42 30.84
CA GLU A 171 -11.80 -5.30 29.93
C GLU A 171 -11.03 -4.02 30.29
N ARG A 172 -10.32 -4.04 31.41
CA ARG A 172 -9.52 -2.92 31.92
C ARG A 172 -8.04 -3.11 31.63
N TYR A 173 -7.32 -1.99 31.57
CA TYR A 173 -5.86 -1.98 31.45
C TYR A 173 -5.22 -2.79 32.60
N ASP A 174 -4.37 -3.76 32.23
CA ASP A 174 -3.60 -4.58 33.16
C ASP A 174 -2.19 -4.00 33.34
N PRO A 175 -1.85 -3.41 34.50
CA PRO A 175 -0.53 -2.84 34.74
C PRO A 175 0.62 -3.83 34.63
N LEU A 176 0.44 -5.10 35.01
CA LEU A 176 1.48 -6.14 34.91
C LEU A 176 1.80 -6.43 33.44
N ARG A 177 0.77 -6.54 32.60
CA ARG A 177 0.94 -6.69 31.17
C ARG A 177 1.57 -5.44 30.55
N GLY A 178 1.19 -4.25 31.02
CA GLY A 178 1.80 -2.98 30.66
C GLY A 178 3.30 -2.92 30.95
N GLU A 179 3.74 -3.44 32.08
CA GLU A 179 5.18 -3.54 32.41
C GLU A 179 5.94 -4.45 31.43
N MET A 180 5.33 -5.57 31.02
CA MET A 180 5.91 -6.46 30.01
C MET A 180 6.05 -5.79 28.64
N VAL A 181 5.05 -5.00 28.24
CA VAL A 181 5.08 -4.22 27.01
C VAL A 181 6.20 -3.17 27.07
N ILE A 182 6.31 -2.43 28.17
CA ILE A 182 7.37 -1.44 28.37
C ILE A 182 8.74 -2.09 28.29
N LYS A 183 8.94 -3.20 28.98
CA LYS A 183 10.20 -3.95 28.96
C LYS A 183 10.55 -4.42 27.54
N TYR A 184 9.60 -4.96 26.80
CA TYR A 184 9.80 -5.36 25.42
C TYR A 184 10.27 -4.17 24.56
N GLY A 185 9.60 -3.04 24.70
CA GLY A 185 9.98 -1.80 24.00
C GLY A 185 11.39 -1.33 24.35
N ARG A 186 11.78 -1.42 25.62
CA ARG A 186 13.14 -1.06 26.07
C ARG A 186 14.19 -2.02 25.53
N ASP A 187 13.92 -3.31 25.53
CA ASP A 187 14.82 -4.33 24.98
C ASP A 187 14.96 -4.15 23.46
N PHE A 188 13.90 -3.77 22.78
CA PHE A 188 13.93 -3.38 21.36
C PHE A 188 14.86 -2.20 21.12
N LEU A 189 14.79 -1.14 21.96
CA LEU A 189 15.68 0.01 21.87
C LEU A 189 17.14 -0.37 22.15
N ASP A 190 17.41 -1.23 23.13
CA ASP A 190 18.74 -1.73 23.42
C ASP A 190 19.35 -2.48 22.26
N LYS A 191 18.53 -3.26 21.54
CA LYS A 191 18.99 -4.07 20.41
C LYS A 191 19.32 -3.24 19.19
N TYR A 192 18.47 -2.28 18.83
CA TYR A 192 18.56 -1.56 17.55
C TYR A 192 19.09 -0.13 17.67
N PHE A 193 19.03 0.45 18.87
CA PHE A 193 19.48 1.82 19.16
C PHE A 193 20.28 1.88 20.46
N PRO A 194 21.32 1.05 20.60
CA PRO A 194 22.03 0.93 21.88
C PRO A 194 22.63 2.25 22.33
N LEU A 195 22.62 2.45 23.64
CA LEU A 195 23.32 3.55 24.32
C LEU A 195 24.73 3.12 24.71
N ALA A 196 25.66 4.04 24.69
CA ALA A 196 27.02 3.81 25.17
C ALA A 196 27.06 3.71 26.71
N GLY A 197 27.19 2.49 27.21
CA GLY A 197 27.38 2.22 28.64
C GLY A 197 26.13 2.20 29.52
N LEU A 198 24.92 2.22 28.92
CA LEU A 198 23.66 2.18 29.65
C LEU A 198 22.60 1.41 28.87
N SER A 199 21.72 0.70 29.58
CA SER A 199 20.50 0.13 28.97
C SER A 199 19.37 1.15 28.97
N TRP A 200 18.55 1.17 27.91
CA TRP A 200 17.31 1.95 27.85
C TRP A 200 16.34 1.61 29.00
N ASN A 201 16.45 0.43 29.59
CA ASN A 201 15.64 0.04 30.75
C ASN A 201 15.91 0.88 32.00
N LYS A 202 17.03 1.61 32.06
CA LYS A 202 17.48 2.34 33.23
C LYS A 202 17.45 3.86 33.09
N ILE A 203 16.96 4.38 32.00
CA ILE A 203 16.91 5.81 31.76
C ILE A 203 15.83 6.49 32.61
N THR A 204 16.02 7.75 32.93
CA THR A 204 15.08 8.59 33.68
C THR A 204 14.54 9.76 32.87
N SER A 205 15.26 10.21 31.86
CA SER A 205 14.83 11.27 30.94
C SER A 205 15.70 11.32 29.69
N PHE A 206 15.33 12.18 28.76
CA PHE A 206 16.13 12.50 27.58
C PHE A 206 15.92 13.96 27.18
N ALA A 207 16.90 14.52 26.49
CA ALA A 207 16.90 15.87 25.95
C ALA A 207 17.64 15.90 24.62
N VAL A 208 17.49 16.99 23.88
CA VAL A 208 18.25 17.26 22.67
C VAL A 208 19.14 18.47 22.91
N LYS A 209 20.43 18.29 22.72
CA LYS A 209 21.42 19.38 22.94
C LYS A 209 22.39 19.42 21.76
N TYR A 210 22.52 20.60 21.16
CA TYR A 210 23.44 20.83 20.03
C TYR A 210 23.22 19.82 18.86
N GLY A 211 21.96 19.51 18.55
CA GLY A 211 21.61 18.56 17.50
C GLY A 211 21.89 17.09 17.82
N LYS A 212 22.08 16.74 19.10
CA LYS A 212 22.36 15.38 19.56
C LYS A 212 21.37 14.94 20.62
N LEU A 213 21.02 13.66 20.60
CA LEU A 213 20.24 13.04 21.66
C LEU A 213 21.12 12.84 22.89
N LYS A 214 20.67 13.32 24.03
CA LYS A 214 21.26 13.09 25.37
C LYS A 214 20.25 12.30 26.18
N VAL A 215 20.67 11.15 26.69
CA VAL A 215 19.84 10.28 27.52
C VAL A 215 20.39 10.35 28.95
N LEU A 216 19.50 10.48 29.95
CA LEU A 216 19.90 10.70 31.33
C LEU A 216 19.47 9.52 32.21
N LYS A 217 20.36 9.20 33.15
CA LYS A 217 20.04 8.41 34.35
C LYS A 217 20.35 9.28 35.54
N GLY A 218 19.34 9.92 36.15
CA GLY A 218 19.54 10.97 37.12
C GLY A 218 20.30 12.14 36.51
N ALA A 219 21.47 12.46 37.07
CA ALA A 219 22.36 13.51 36.57
C ALA A 219 23.38 13.03 35.54
N ASP A 220 23.52 11.72 35.35
CA ASP A 220 24.49 11.13 34.42
C ASP A 220 23.96 11.18 33.00
N ILE A 221 24.81 11.56 32.05
CA ILE A 221 24.46 11.75 30.64
C ILE A 221 25.11 10.66 29.80
N PHE A 222 24.31 10.08 28.90
CA PHE A 222 24.73 9.03 27.97
C PHE A 222 24.34 9.37 26.52
N ASP A 223 25.14 8.92 25.60
CA ASP A 223 24.93 9.09 24.17
C ASP A 223 24.49 7.77 23.51
N LEU A 224 23.89 7.86 22.31
CA LEU A 224 23.76 6.71 21.43
C LEU A 224 25.15 6.20 21.04
N GLU A 225 25.35 4.89 20.93
CA GLU A 225 26.57 4.32 20.34
C GLU A 225 26.79 4.84 18.92
N ASP A 226 25.72 4.93 18.12
CA ASP A 226 25.74 5.54 16.79
C ASP A 226 24.85 6.79 16.78
N GLU A 227 25.49 7.94 16.91
CA GLU A 227 24.80 9.24 16.90
C GLU A 227 24.08 9.54 15.56
N ASN A 228 24.46 8.90 14.46
CA ASN A 228 23.82 9.07 13.17
C ASN A 228 22.39 8.51 13.12
N LYS A 229 22.04 7.66 14.07
CA LYS A 229 20.66 7.14 14.19
C LYS A 229 19.67 8.16 14.73
N PHE A 230 20.13 9.25 15.35
CA PHE A 230 19.25 10.34 15.77
C PHE A 230 18.91 11.24 14.59
N VAL A 231 17.62 11.50 14.37
CA VAL A 231 17.09 12.26 13.23
C VAL A 231 16.53 13.61 13.64
N GLY A 232 15.80 13.66 14.75
CA GLY A 232 15.14 14.88 15.19
C GLY A 232 14.21 14.65 16.38
N HIS A 233 13.41 15.68 16.67
CA HIS A 233 12.50 15.67 17.82
C HIS A 233 11.26 16.53 17.55
N ARG A 234 10.30 16.42 18.45
CA ARG A 234 9.14 17.31 18.55
C ARG A 234 9.06 17.88 19.97
N GLY A 235 8.57 19.10 20.08
CA GLY A 235 8.47 19.79 21.35
C GLY A 235 9.78 20.49 21.75
N GLU A 236 9.88 20.88 23.02
CA GLU A 236 11.03 21.59 23.55
C GLU A 236 12.27 20.68 23.57
N SER A 237 13.42 21.22 23.21
CA SER A 237 14.67 20.46 23.19
C SER A 237 15.09 19.91 24.55
N ASP A 238 14.79 20.65 25.65
CA ASP A 238 15.10 20.20 27.01
C ASP A 238 14.11 19.14 27.54
N ASN A 239 12.92 19.07 26.99
CA ASN A 239 11.89 18.09 27.34
C ASN A 239 11.04 17.73 26.09
N PRO A 240 11.62 17.03 25.12
CA PRO A 240 10.90 16.71 23.88
C PRO A 240 9.73 15.80 24.15
N SER A 241 8.63 16.05 23.42
CA SER A 241 7.45 15.19 23.42
C SER A 241 7.62 13.95 22.54
N ALA A 242 8.57 13.99 21.63
CA ALA A 242 8.93 12.87 20.78
C ALA A 242 10.40 12.95 20.31
N ILE A 243 11.01 11.80 20.18
CA ILE A 243 12.35 11.60 19.59
C ILE A 243 12.21 10.73 18.36
N ILE A 244 12.86 11.11 17.26
CA ILE A 244 12.89 10.34 16.03
C ILE A 244 14.28 9.71 15.86
N LEU A 245 14.29 8.40 15.76
CA LEU A 245 15.47 7.59 15.44
C LEU A 245 15.26 6.87 14.11
N LYS A 246 16.36 6.48 13.47
CA LYS A 246 16.31 5.76 12.20
C LYS A 246 17.33 4.61 12.17
N ASN A 247 16.88 3.45 11.72
CA ASN A 247 17.71 2.28 11.47
C ASN A 247 17.27 1.59 10.18
N ASN A 248 18.21 1.22 9.32
CA ASN A 248 17.91 0.62 8.01
C ASN A 248 16.90 1.41 7.17
N ASN A 249 17.00 2.74 7.19
CA ASN A 249 16.08 3.69 6.55
C ASN A 249 14.64 3.70 7.08
N LEU A 250 14.36 2.98 8.15
CA LEU A 250 13.08 2.99 8.84
C LEU A 250 13.15 3.82 10.12
N HIS A 251 12.15 4.65 10.34
CA HIS A 251 12.09 5.52 11.51
C HIS A 251 11.30 4.88 12.64
N ILE A 252 11.68 5.26 13.85
CA ILE A 252 10.84 5.07 15.02
C ILE A 252 10.66 6.41 15.74
N GLU A 253 9.53 6.56 16.42
CA GLU A 253 9.25 7.70 17.28
C GLU A 253 9.09 7.22 18.71
N ILE A 254 9.94 7.72 19.59
CA ILE A 254 9.77 7.54 21.04
C ILE A 254 8.89 8.65 21.54
N LEU A 255 7.70 8.32 22.02
CA LEU A 255 6.65 9.28 22.37
C LEU A 255 6.56 9.46 23.89
N LYS A 256 6.38 10.70 24.34
CA LYS A 256 6.04 11.07 25.72
C LYS A 256 4.66 11.73 25.74
N ASP A 257 3.70 11.06 26.34
CA ASP A 257 2.37 11.61 26.61
C ASP A 257 1.97 11.20 28.03
N SER A 258 2.03 12.14 28.97
CA SER A 258 1.76 11.90 30.39
C SER A 258 0.35 11.43 30.70
N ARG A 259 -0.59 11.55 29.76
CA ARG A 259 -1.97 11.08 29.89
C ARG A 259 -2.10 9.57 29.70
N ALA A 260 -1.13 8.93 29.06
CA ALA A 260 -1.16 7.49 28.80
C ALA A 260 -0.79 6.68 30.04
N PHE A 261 -1.44 5.53 30.26
CA PHE A 261 -1.15 4.63 31.38
C PHE A 261 0.31 4.15 31.38
N ALA A 262 0.86 3.82 30.22
CA ALA A 262 2.23 3.38 30.10
C ALA A 262 3.23 4.46 30.56
N ALA A 263 2.98 5.73 30.25
CA ALA A 263 3.82 6.82 30.68
C ALA A 263 3.86 6.98 32.21
N GLN A 264 2.77 6.69 32.89
CA GLN A 264 2.68 6.76 34.36
C GLN A 264 3.46 5.64 35.04
N GLN A 265 3.64 4.50 34.37
CA GLN A 265 4.44 3.37 34.84
C GLN A 265 5.93 3.48 34.45
N ASP A 266 6.25 4.34 33.51
CA ASP A 266 7.58 4.46 32.91
C ASP A 266 8.46 5.45 33.65
N HIS A 267 9.67 5.05 34.01
CA HIS A 267 10.61 5.92 34.75
C HIS A 267 11.04 7.18 33.97
N ALA A 268 10.99 7.12 32.64
CA ALA A 268 11.32 8.26 31.78
C ALA A 268 10.06 8.92 31.16
N GLY A 269 8.87 8.44 31.50
CA GLY A 269 7.62 8.96 30.98
C GLY A 269 7.33 8.59 29.51
N ILE A 270 7.98 7.57 28.97
CA ILE A 270 7.71 7.08 27.62
C ILE A 270 6.35 6.44 27.60
N SER A 271 5.49 6.91 26.68
CA SER A 271 4.12 6.41 26.52
C SER A 271 3.99 5.37 25.43
N ASP A 272 4.87 5.40 24.42
CA ASP A 272 4.81 4.49 23.26
C ASP A 272 6.11 4.55 22.44
N ILE A 273 6.27 3.56 21.58
CA ILE A 273 7.21 3.56 20.48
C ILE A 273 6.38 3.38 19.21
N ILE A 274 6.40 4.37 18.34
CA ILE A 274 5.71 4.34 17.06
C ILE A 274 6.70 3.87 16.01
N LEU A 275 6.35 2.81 15.27
CA LEU A 275 7.19 2.25 14.22
C LEU A 275 6.73 2.73 12.85
N GLU A 276 7.67 3.09 11.99
CA GLU A 276 7.42 3.17 10.55
C GLU A 276 7.23 1.74 10.04
N SER A 277 6.01 1.42 9.63
CA SER A 277 5.55 0.06 9.38
C SER A 277 5.21 -0.16 7.92
N ALA A 278 3.96 0.04 7.49
CA ALA A 278 3.56 -0.12 6.09
C ALA A 278 4.16 0.98 5.22
N VAL A 279 5.33 0.74 4.66
CA VAL A 279 6.07 1.72 3.84
C VAL A 279 5.39 1.95 2.51
N SER A 280 4.85 0.89 1.91
CA SER A 280 4.04 0.95 0.69
C SER A 280 2.79 0.08 0.82
N THR A 281 1.76 0.44 0.04
CA THR A 281 0.50 -0.30 0.00
C THR A 281 0.04 -0.42 -1.45
N ILE A 282 -0.24 -1.64 -1.87
CA ILE A 282 -0.82 -1.94 -3.17
C ILE A 282 -2.33 -1.85 -3.05
N CYS A 283 -2.93 -0.86 -3.71
CA CYS A 283 -4.38 -0.75 -3.87
C CYS A 283 -4.82 -1.64 -5.02
N ASP A 284 -5.51 -2.72 -4.68
CA ASP A 284 -5.76 -3.84 -5.59
C ASP A 284 -7.11 -3.70 -6.30
N ASN A 285 -7.09 -3.86 -7.63
CA ASN A 285 -8.27 -4.04 -8.47
C ASN A 285 -8.43 -5.49 -8.95
N GLU A 286 -7.54 -6.40 -8.58
CA GLU A 286 -7.48 -7.76 -9.11
C GLU A 286 -7.98 -8.77 -8.07
N ASP A 287 -7.10 -9.56 -7.50
CA ASP A 287 -7.44 -10.78 -6.75
C ASP A 287 -8.32 -10.56 -5.51
N SER A 288 -8.19 -9.44 -4.83
CA SER A 288 -9.00 -9.12 -3.63
C SER A 288 -10.31 -8.41 -3.95
N VAL A 289 -10.63 -8.21 -5.22
CA VAL A 289 -11.80 -7.43 -5.68
C VAL A 289 -12.61 -8.25 -6.68
N ALA A 290 -13.94 -8.21 -6.52
CA ALA A 290 -14.90 -8.71 -7.50
C ALA A 290 -15.68 -7.53 -8.07
N ALA A 291 -15.23 -6.97 -9.19
CA ALA A 291 -15.85 -5.86 -9.90
C ALA A 291 -16.29 -6.33 -11.29
N VAL A 292 -17.56 -6.66 -11.43
CA VAL A 292 -18.09 -7.39 -12.58
C VAL A 292 -18.77 -6.49 -13.62
N ASP A 293 -19.09 -5.27 -13.26
CA ASP A 293 -19.80 -4.31 -14.12
C ASP A 293 -19.26 -2.88 -13.93
N SER A 294 -19.84 -1.93 -14.63
CA SER A 294 -19.44 -0.51 -14.56
C SER A 294 -19.64 0.08 -13.18
N GLU A 295 -20.69 -0.29 -12.49
CA GLU A 295 -21.00 0.23 -11.15
C GLU A 295 -19.93 -0.18 -10.14
N ASP A 296 -19.55 -1.44 -10.15
CA ASP A 296 -18.45 -1.96 -9.32
C ASP A 296 -17.13 -1.30 -9.67
N LYS A 297 -16.81 -1.21 -10.95
CA LYS A 297 -15.55 -0.57 -11.41
C LYS A 297 -15.48 0.90 -10.99
N ILE A 298 -16.57 1.63 -11.07
CA ILE A 298 -16.62 3.04 -10.64
C ILE A 298 -16.34 3.17 -9.15
N ILE A 299 -16.81 2.28 -8.31
CA ILE A 299 -16.47 2.28 -6.87
C ILE A 299 -14.96 2.18 -6.69
N CYS A 300 -14.32 1.22 -7.34
CA CYS A 300 -12.87 1.04 -7.29
C CYS A 300 -12.14 2.28 -7.79
N TYR A 301 -12.50 2.79 -8.94
CA TYR A 301 -11.87 3.95 -9.56
C TYR A 301 -12.06 5.24 -8.76
N ARG A 302 -13.24 5.44 -8.20
CA ARG A 302 -13.53 6.62 -7.38
C ARG A 302 -12.72 6.60 -6.09
N ASN A 303 -12.54 5.44 -5.46
CA ASN A 303 -11.69 5.30 -4.29
C ASN A 303 -10.22 5.58 -4.62
N TRP A 304 -9.70 5.03 -5.72
CA TRP A 304 -8.34 5.32 -6.17
C TRP A 304 -8.16 6.81 -6.51
N LEU A 305 -9.11 7.41 -7.22
CA LEU A 305 -9.12 8.84 -7.51
C LEU A 305 -9.07 9.67 -6.23
N GLY A 306 -9.89 9.34 -5.24
CA GLY A 306 -9.91 10.02 -3.95
C GLY A 306 -8.60 9.90 -3.17
N LEU A 307 -7.92 8.75 -3.27
CA LEU A 307 -6.58 8.58 -2.70
C LEU A 307 -5.55 9.46 -3.42
N MET A 308 -5.60 9.54 -4.73
CA MET A 308 -4.68 10.37 -5.53
C MET A 308 -4.93 11.87 -5.36
N LYS A 309 -6.18 12.28 -5.19
CA LYS A 309 -6.54 13.66 -4.84
C LYS A 309 -6.25 13.98 -3.38
N GLY A 310 -6.17 12.98 -2.52
CA GLY A 310 -5.96 13.13 -1.08
C GLY A 310 -7.22 13.46 -0.28
N ASP A 311 -8.41 13.34 -0.87
CA ASP A 311 -9.68 13.72 -0.27
C ASP A 311 -10.63 12.54 0.02
N LEU A 312 -10.17 11.29 -0.17
CA LEU A 312 -10.97 10.11 0.14
C LEU A 312 -11.34 10.10 1.61
N LYS A 313 -12.62 9.88 1.88
CA LYS A 313 -13.18 9.77 3.22
C LYS A 313 -14.12 8.59 3.32
N SER A 314 -14.15 7.97 4.49
CA SER A 314 -15.09 6.91 4.82
C SER A 314 -15.73 7.20 6.17
N LYS A 315 -17.06 7.25 6.19
CA LYS A 315 -17.84 7.43 7.42
C LYS A 315 -18.38 6.10 7.90
N PHE A 316 -18.28 5.85 9.19
CA PHE A 316 -18.83 4.65 9.82
C PHE A 316 -19.31 4.97 11.22
N GLU A 317 -20.30 4.20 11.70
CA GLU A 317 -20.86 4.32 13.03
C GLU A 317 -20.28 3.24 13.94
N LYS A 318 -19.87 3.64 15.15
CA LYS A 318 -19.43 2.75 16.21
C LYS A 318 -20.00 3.26 17.54
N GLU A 319 -20.71 2.39 18.27
CA GLU A 319 -21.30 2.69 19.57
C GLU A 319 -22.20 3.95 19.54
N GLY A 320 -22.99 4.11 18.49
CA GLY A 320 -23.90 5.25 18.30
C GLY A 320 -23.20 6.57 17.94
N LYS A 321 -21.90 6.56 17.67
CA LYS A 321 -21.12 7.73 17.23
C LYS A 321 -20.66 7.57 15.79
N LEU A 322 -20.75 8.66 15.03
CA LEU A 322 -20.27 8.73 13.66
C LEU A 322 -18.78 9.07 13.65
N PHE A 323 -17.99 8.20 13.01
CA PHE A 323 -16.56 8.40 12.79
C PHE A 323 -16.29 8.62 11.31
N GLU A 324 -15.26 9.43 11.02
CA GLU A 324 -14.76 9.67 9.68
C GLU A 324 -13.29 9.21 9.60
N ARG A 325 -12.98 8.36 8.62
CA ARG A 325 -11.61 8.02 8.23
C ARG A 325 -11.20 8.87 7.04
N LYS A 326 -9.98 9.36 7.10
CA LYS A 326 -9.31 10.10 6.03
C LYS A 326 -7.82 9.81 6.06
N LEU A 327 -7.10 10.24 5.05
CA LEU A 327 -5.63 10.13 5.03
C LEU A 327 -5.03 10.97 6.16
N ASN A 328 -4.11 10.38 6.91
CA ASN A 328 -3.36 11.10 7.95
C ASN A 328 -2.48 12.18 7.32
N PRO A 329 -2.27 13.31 8.01
CA PRO A 329 -1.32 14.32 7.56
C PRO A 329 0.12 13.79 7.61
N HIS A 330 1.03 14.47 6.94
CA HIS A 330 2.45 14.26 7.11
C HIS A 330 2.88 14.63 8.54
N ARG A 331 3.97 14.06 9.01
CA ARG A 331 4.47 14.23 10.38
C ARG A 331 5.59 15.27 10.40
N SER A 332 5.45 16.25 11.28
CA SER A 332 6.39 17.37 11.38
C SER A 332 7.25 17.28 12.63
N TYR A 333 8.52 17.54 12.48
CA TYR A 333 9.54 17.50 13.54
C TYR A 333 10.55 18.62 13.33
N ILE A 334 11.48 18.73 14.27
CA ILE A 334 12.68 19.56 14.17
C ILE A 334 13.86 18.62 13.94
N SER A 335 14.62 18.84 12.87
CA SER A 335 15.79 18.02 12.54
C SER A 335 16.99 18.35 13.43
N LYS A 336 18.07 17.55 13.35
CA LYS A 336 19.32 17.77 14.11
C LYS A 336 19.92 19.15 13.90
N ASP A 337 19.77 19.76 12.73
CA ASP A 337 20.28 21.09 12.39
C ASP A 337 19.30 22.23 12.74
N GLY A 338 18.24 21.93 13.47
CA GLY A 338 17.27 22.91 13.95
C GLY A 338 16.24 23.35 12.91
N LYS A 339 16.24 22.75 11.71
CA LYS A 339 15.30 23.04 10.63
C LYS A 339 14.06 22.18 10.74
N GLY A 340 12.98 22.60 10.06
CA GLY A 340 11.79 21.78 9.92
C GLY A 340 12.08 20.48 9.17
N LEU A 341 11.57 19.36 9.71
CA LEU A 341 11.63 18.05 9.11
C LEU A 341 10.21 17.52 8.93
N LYS A 342 9.89 17.11 7.73
CA LYS A 342 8.60 16.49 7.43
C LYS A 342 8.81 15.06 6.94
N LEU A 343 8.22 14.09 7.64
CA LEU A 343 8.21 12.70 7.24
C LEU A 343 6.86 12.34 6.63
N HIS A 344 6.86 11.45 5.65
CA HIS A 344 5.64 11.01 4.98
C HIS A 344 4.69 10.32 5.96
N GLY A 345 3.46 10.84 6.08
CA GLY A 345 2.48 10.37 7.07
C GLY A 345 1.72 9.12 6.65
N ARG A 346 1.79 8.75 5.36
CA ARG A 346 1.06 7.63 4.76
C ARG A 346 2.01 6.69 4.06
N SER A 347 1.55 5.45 3.91
CA SER A 347 2.13 4.49 2.99
C SER A 347 2.17 5.04 1.56
N LEU A 348 3.26 4.80 0.83
CA LEU A 348 3.27 5.08 -0.61
C LEU A 348 2.28 4.15 -1.29
N LEU A 349 1.32 4.72 -2.00
CA LEU A 349 0.25 3.96 -2.63
C LEU A 349 0.63 3.60 -4.07
N LEU A 350 0.57 2.30 -4.36
CA LEU A 350 0.64 1.71 -5.69
C LEU A 350 -0.75 1.24 -6.07
N VAL A 351 -1.00 0.99 -7.34
CA VAL A 351 -2.22 0.39 -7.83
C VAL A 351 -1.92 -0.90 -8.56
N ARG A 352 -2.67 -1.98 -8.30
CA ARG A 352 -2.62 -3.19 -9.12
C ARG A 352 -3.83 -3.23 -10.04
N ASN A 353 -3.56 -3.20 -11.33
CA ASN A 353 -4.58 -3.32 -12.37
C ASN A 353 -4.89 -4.80 -12.65
N VAL A 354 -6.06 -5.06 -13.19
CA VAL A 354 -6.49 -6.41 -13.55
C VAL A 354 -5.57 -6.96 -14.64
N GLY A 355 -5.30 -8.26 -14.58
CA GLY A 355 -4.46 -8.98 -15.54
C GLY A 355 -5.06 -9.08 -16.93
N HIS A 356 -4.25 -9.51 -17.89
CA HIS A 356 -4.59 -9.49 -19.32
C HIS A 356 -5.65 -10.51 -19.77
N LEU A 357 -6.01 -11.46 -18.90
CA LEU A 357 -7.01 -12.49 -19.22
C LEU A 357 -8.44 -11.94 -19.18
N MET A 358 -8.72 -11.00 -18.29
CA MET A 358 -10.08 -10.54 -17.97
C MET A 358 -10.59 -9.52 -18.96
N THR A 359 -11.90 -9.58 -19.21
CA THR A 359 -12.68 -8.55 -19.92
C THR A 359 -13.76 -7.98 -19.00
N ASN A 360 -14.32 -6.84 -19.37
CA ASN A 360 -15.36 -6.17 -18.57
C ASN A 360 -16.41 -5.54 -19.47
N PRO A 361 -17.71 -5.65 -19.12
CA PRO A 361 -18.79 -5.10 -19.93
C PRO A 361 -18.96 -3.59 -19.84
N SER A 362 -18.15 -2.88 -19.05
CA SER A 362 -18.24 -1.42 -18.91
C SER A 362 -18.03 -0.68 -20.22
N ILE A 363 -17.23 -1.25 -21.13
CA ILE A 363 -16.97 -0.73 -22.46
C ILE A 363 -17.03 -1.91 -23.46
N LEU A 364 -17.77 -1.72 -24.52
CA LEU A 364 -17.82 -2.66 -25.65
C LEU A 364 -17.06 -2.10 -26.84
N LEU A 365 -16.28 -2.94 -27.49
CA LEU A 365 -15.54 -2.62 -28.70
C LEU A 365 -16.47 -2.54 -29.92
N SER A 366 -15.96 -2.13 -31.05
CA SER A 366 -16.76 -1.98 -32.29
C SER A 366 -17.41 -3.30 -32.77
N ASP A 367 -16.81 -4.43 -32.43
CA ASP A 367 -17.33 -5.76 -32.74
C ASP A 367 -18.33 -6.30 -31.69
N GLY A 368 -18.65 -5.50 -30.66
CA GLY A 368 -19.54 -5.88 -29.56
C GLY A 368 -18.88 -6.69 -28.46
N SER A 369 -17.59 -7.01 -28.55
CA SER A 369 -16.85 -7.70 -27.49
C SER A 369 -16.53 -6.76 -26.34
N GLU A 370 -16.36 -7.33 -25.14
CA GLU A 370 -15.98 -6.58 -23.96
C GLU A 370 -14.52 -6.08 -24.03
N ILE A 371 -14.27 -4.91 -23.47
CA ILE A 371 -12.92 -4.35 -23.37
C ILE A 371 -12.00 -5.26 -22.53
N PRO A 372 -10.72 -5.46 -22.94
CA PRO A 372 -9.71 -5.99 -22.03
C PRO A 372 -9.62 -5.11 -20.78
N GLU A 373 -9.97 -5.68 -19.64
CA GLU A 373 -10.12 -4.91 -18.38
C GLU A 373 -8.83 -4.24 -17.94
N GLY A 374 -7.69 -4.91 -18.12
CA GLY A 374 -6.39 -4.35 -17.80
C GLY A 374 -6.02 -3.10 -18.59
N ILE A 375 -6.46 -2.98 -19.84
CA ILE A 375 -6.25 -1.78 -20.66
C ILE A 375 -7.13 -0.63 -20.16
N MET A 376 -8.39 -0.90 -19.84
CA MET A 376 -9.29 0.08 -19.22
C MET A 376 -8.72 0.58 -17.89
N ASP A 377 -8.27 -0.33 -17.04
CA ASP A 377 -7.64 0.01 -15.76
C ASP A 377 -6.41 0.89 -15.96
N ALA A 378 -5.53 0.56 -16.91
CA ALA A 378 -4.32 1.32 -17.17
C ALA A 378 -4.62 2.80 -17.50
N PHE A 379 -5.62 3.04 -18.34
CA PHE A 379 -6.04 4.40 -18.69
C PHE A 379 -6.63 5.16 -17.50
N ILE A 380 -7.55 4.54 -16.78
CA ILE A 380 -8.31 5.22 -15.72
C ILE A 380 -7.45 5.39 -14.46
N THR A 381 -6.70 4.38 -14.06
CA THR A 381 -5.85 4.49 -12.85
C THR A 381 -4.68 5.44 -13.06
N THR A 382 -4.13 5.52 -14.28
CA THR A 382 -3.09 6.50 -14.62
C THR A 382 -3.66 7.92 -14.66
N ALA A 383 -4.84 8.10 -15.25
CA ALA A 383 -5.51 9.41 -15.26
C ALA A 383 -5.81 9.91 -13.83
N ALA A 384 -6.25 9.01 -12.94
CA ALA A 384 -6.42 9.35 -11.53
C ALA A 384 -5.12 9.80 -10.87
N ALA A 385 -4.01 9.14 -11.18
CA ALA A 385 -2.69 9.46 -10.63
C ALA A 385 -2.17 10.84 -11.09
N LEU A 386 -2.68 11.41 -12.18
CA LEU A 386 -2.34 12.78 -12.61
C LEU A 386 -2.62 13.81 -11.52
N HIS A 387 -3.64 13.61 -10.71
CA HIS A 387 -3.96 14.49 -9.58
C HIS A 387 -2.86 14.50 -8.52
N ASP A 388 -2.24 13.34 -8.26
CA ASP A 388 -1.10 13.26 -7.33
C ASP A 388 0.20 13.78 -7.95
N ILE A 389 0.47 13.47 -9.21
CA ILE A 389 1.67 13.96 -9.92
C ILE A 389 1.79 15.48 -9.81
N LYS A 390 0.65 16.18 -9.88
CA LYS A 390 0.58 17.62 -9.67
C LYS A 390 0.87 18.02 -8.22
N ASN A 391 0.27 17.33 -7.26
CA ASN A 391 0.29 17.69 -5.83
C ASN A 391 1.49 17.09 -5.08
N LYS A 392 2.04 15.97 -5.55
CA LYS A 392 3.18 15.24 -4.97
C LYS A 392 3.00 14.86 -3.49
N ASN A 393 1.78 14.51 -3.11
CA ASN A 393 1.46 14.08 -1.75
C ASN A 393 1.64 12.58 -1.53
N ASN A 394 1.43 11.77 -2.58
CA ASN A 394 1.74 10.34 -2.57
C ASN A 394 3.17 10.10 -3.08
N SER A 395 3.41 10.33 -4.36
CA SER A 395 4.74 10.26 -4.95
C SER A 395 5.41 11.64 -4.94
N ARG A 396 6.49 11.78 -4.20
CA ARG A 396 7.26 13.03 -4.13
C ARG A 396 8.06 13.29 -5.40
N THR A 397 8.36 12.24 -6.13
CA THR A 397 9.09 12.30 -7.42
C THR A 397 8.17 12.49 -8.62
N GLY A 398 6.85 12.47 -8.42
CA GLY A 398 5.86 12.62 -9.48
C GLY A 398 5.68 11.37 -10.34
N SER A 399 5.72 10.20 -9.73
CA SER A 399 5.56 8.90 -10.39
C SER A 399 4.25 8.22 -10.03
N VAL A 400 3.83 7.28 -10.86
CA VAL A 400 2.79 6.30 -10.55
C VAL A 400 3.36 4.90 -10.67
N TYR A 401 3.00 4.03 -9.74
CA TYR A 401 3.49 2.65 -9.70
C TYR A 401 2.33 1.71 -9.93
N ILE A 402 2.41 0.96 -11.02
CA ILE A 402 1.39 0.00 -11.42
C ILE A 402 1.95 -1.40 -11.25
N VAL A 403 1.30 -2.18 -10.39
CA VAL A 403 1.59 -3.59 -10.17
C VAL A 403 0.84 -4.43 -11.20
N LYS A 404 1.53 -5.44 -11.70
CA LYS A 404 1.00 -6.29 -12.77
C LYS A 404 1.39 -7.75 -12.56
#